data_25468db3b2a320226bbf04363d29259d
#
_entry.id   25468db3b2a320226bbf04363d29259d
#
_cell.length_a   1.000
_cell.length_b   1.000
_cell.length_c   1.000
_cell.angle_alpha   90.00
_cell.angle_beta   90.00
_cell.angle_gamma   90.00
#
_symmetry.space_group_name_H-M   'P 1'
#
loop_
_entity.id
_entity.type
_entity.pdbx_description
1 polymer ?
#
loop_
_entity_poly.entity_id
_entity_poly.type
_entity_poly.pdbx_seq_one_letter_code
_entity_poly.pdbx_strand_id
1 'polypeptide(L)'
;MSEINSPFPKLKLTVTAVYGDCYHGYKIGDELILEDFTHPPKFFCLGLAHALFPVIYALSFQAKFPFRDNQRSLLVTCPDGGKLEFKAEILDKEGKVEFIPKDTNFKGHNPKKMVIEVVKVKGKCTFGYKVGDRWETEGLK
;
A
#
# COMPACT_ATOMS: atom_id res chain seq x y z
N MET A 1 -8.23 17.78 21.23
CA MET A 1 -8.04 17.31 19.84
C MET A 1 -9.33 16.64 19.39
N SER A 2 -9.86 17.06 18.27
CA SER A 2 -11.00 16.37 17.67
C SER A 2 -10.57 14.99 17.18
N GLU A 3 -11.30 13.96 17.56
CA GLU A 3 -11.10 12.64 16.97
C GLU A 3 -11.45 12.70 15.48
N ILE A 4 -10.59 12.10 14.66
CA ILE A 4 -10.87 11.97 13.23
C ILE A 4 -11.94 10.89 13.08
N ASN A 5 -13.14 11.32 12.71
CA ASN A 5 -14.24 10.40 12.43
C ASN A 5 -14.15 9.96 10.96
N SER A 6 -13.33 8.97 10.70
CA SER A 6 -13.10 8.46 9.35
C SER A 6 -13.87 7.16 9.12
N PRO A 7 -14.47 6.98 7.92
CA PRO A 7 -15.06 5.69 7.54
C PRO A 7 -14.01 4.64 7.18
N PHE A 8 -12.75 5.03 7.07
CA PHE A 8 -11.65 4.13 6.68
C PHE A 8 -10.92 3.60 7.91
N PRO A 9 -10.34 2.41 7.82
CA PRO A 9 -9.62 1.83 8.94
C PRO A 9 -8.31 2.56 9.23
N LYS A 10 -7.85 2.43 10.47
CA LYS A 10 -6.50 2.82 10.85
C LYS A 10 -5.51 1.79 10.32
N LEU A 11 -4.30 2.24 10.03
CA LEU A 11 -3.21 1.39 9.59
C LEU A 11 -2.03 1.50 10.54
N LYS A 12 -1.33 0.39 10.72
CA LYS A 12 -0.07 0.35 11.44
C LYS A 12 1.06 0.01 10.48
N LEU A 13 2.09 0.83 10.50
CA LEU A 13 3.33 0.58 9.76
C LEU A 13 4.41 0.25 10.76
N THR A 14 5.10 -0.86 10.56
CA THR A 14 6.20 -1.29 11.42
C THR A 14 7.47 -1.44 10.59
N VAL A 15 8.57 -0.85 11.04
CA VAL A 15 9.87 -1.05 10.41
C VAL A 15 10.35 -2.46 10.74
N THR A 16 10.47 -3.31 9.72
CA THR A 16 10.84 -4.72 9.88
C THR A 16 12.30 -5.00 9.54
N ALA A 17 12.92 -4.18 8.71
CA ALA A 17 14.33 -4.33 8.36
C ALA A 17 14.94 -2.98 7.97
N VAL A 18 16.24 -2.83 8.26
CA VAL A 18 17.04 -1.66 7.87
C VAL A 18 18.32 -2.18 7.22
N TYR A 19 18.53 -1.83 5.94
CA TYR A 19 19.67 -2.31 5.15
C TYR A 19 20.71 -1.23 4.83
N GLY A 20 20.50 -0.02 5.32
CA GLY A 20 21.40 1.09 5.07
C GLY A 20 21.00 2.30 5.90
N ASP A 21 21.55 3.46 5.57
CA ASP A 21 21.26 4.69 6.30
C ASP A 21 19.93 5.28 5.88
N CYS A 22 19.04 5.43 6.82
CA CYS A 22 17.79 6.14 6.63
C CYS A 22 17.95 7.60 7.04
N TYR A 23 17.79 8.52 6.08
CA TYR A 23 17.93 9.96 6.36
C TYR A 23 16.87 10.47 7.34
N HIS A 24 15.72 9.81 7.41
CA HIS A 24 14.67 10.15 8.37
C HIS A 24 14.93 9.57 9.77
N GLY A 25 15.82 8.58 9.88
CA GLY A 25 16.22 7.99 11.14
C GLY A 25 15.33 6.88 11.68
N TYR A 26 14.53 6.25 10.84
CA TYR A 26 13.73 5.10 11.26
C TYR A 26 14.60 3.91 11.64
N LYS A 27 14.18 3.19 12.69
CA LYS A 27 14.87 2.02 13.24
C LYS A 27 13.94 0.81 13.26
N ILE A 28 14.53 -0.39 13.28
CA ILE A 28 13.76 -1.63 13.42
C ILE A 28 12.87 -1.55 14.66
N GLY A 29 11.60 -1.89 14.49
CA GLY A 29 10.60 -1.86 15.55
C GLY A 29 9.84 -0.54 15.67
N ASP A 30 10.26 0.51 14.97
CA ASP A 30 9.49 1.76 14.94
C ASP A 30 8.11 1.49 14.35
N GLU A 31 7.10 2.05 15.00
CA GLU A 31 5.72 1.93 14.60
C GLU A 31 5.12 3.30 14.27
N LEU A 32 4.39 3.36 13.18
CA LEU A 32 3.64 4.53 12.76
C LEU A 32 2.17 4.15 12.63
N ILE A 33 1.30 4.98 13.21
CA ILE A 33 -0.16 4.78 13.09
C ILE A 33 -0.72 5.86 12.16
N LEU A 34 -1.38 5.42 11.09
CA LEU A 34 -2.16 6.30 10.24
C LEU A 34 -3.63 6.23 10.67
N GLU A 35 -4.23 7.38 10.93
CA GLU A 35 -5.66 7.44 11.27
C GLU A 35 -6.54 6.93 10.12
N ASP A 36 -6.13 7.22 8.90
CA ASP A 36 -6.61 6.61 7.66
C ASP A 36 -5.61 6.91 6.53
N PHE A 37 -5.91 6.48 5.31
CA PHE A 37 -5.00 6.69 4.18
C PHE A 37 -4.86 8.17 3.76
N THR A 38 -5.67 9.07 4.28
CA THR A 38 -5.60 10.51 3.99
C THR A 38 -4.95 11.33 5.10
N HIS A 39 -4.67 10.72 6.25
CA HIS A 39 -4.13 11.39 7.42
C HIS A 39 -2.82 10.73 7.87
N PRO A 40 -1.69 11.07 7.23
CA PRO A 40 -0.39 10.56 7.64
C PRO A 40 0.02 11.14 9.01
N PRO A 41 0.89 10.44 9.74
CA PRO A 41 1.42 10.97 10.98
C PRO A 41 2.25 12.23 10.73
N LYS A 42 2.40 13.05 11.76
CA LYS A 42 3.27 14.20 11.74
C LYS A 42 4.72 13.75 11.47
N PHE A 43 5.46 14.50 10.65
CA PHE A 43 6.84 14.17 10.25
C PHE A 43 6.99 12.87 9.46
N PHE A 44 6.02 12.56 8.65
CA PHE A 44 6.07 11.40 7.77
C PHE A 44 7.01 11.63 6.58
N CYS A 45 7.83 10.62 6.26
CA CYS A 45 8.74 10.70 5.13
C CYS A 45 7.98 10.66 3.80
N LEU A 46 8.15 11.66 2.94
CA LEU A 46 7.46 11.73 1.64
C LEU A 46 7.87 10.61 0.68
N GLY A 47 9.14 10.20 0.71
CA GLY A 47 9.59 9.06 -0.09
C GLY A 47 8.88 7.78 0.29
N LEU A 48 8.76 7.55 1.59
CA LEU A 48 8.01 6.41 2.10
C LEU A 48 6.51 6.50 1.73
N ALA A 49 5.93 7.69 1.86
CA ALA A 49 4.53 7.91 1.48
C ALA A 49 4.26 7.51 0.03
N HIS A 50 5.16 7.85 -0.87
CA HIS A 50 5.05 7.50 -2.28
C HIS A 50 5.02 5.98 -2.49
N ALA A 51 5.93 5.25 -1.85
CA ALA A 51 6.00 3.79 -1.96
C ALA A 51 4.81 3.09 -1.30
N LEU A 52 4.32 3.64 -0.19
CA LEU A 52 3.24 3.04 0.61
C LEU A 52 1.84 3.29 0.04
N PHE A 53 1.64 4.37 -0.70
CA PHE A 53 0.29 4.79 -1.07
C PHE A 53 -0.53 3.69 -1.76
N PRO A 54 -0.02 2.96 -2.78
CA PRO A 54 -0.80 1.89 -3.40
C PRO A 54 -1.20 0.79 -2.42
N VAL A 55 -0.32 0.46 -1.49
CA VAL A 55 -0.53 -0.59 -0.49
C VAL A 55 -1.57 -0.18 0.55
N ILE A 56 -1.42 1.01 1.13
CA ILE A 56 -2.37 1.49 2.14
C ILE A 56 -3.75 1.74 1.52
N TYR A 57 -3.79 2.20 0.28
CA TYR A 57 -5.04 2.37 -0.46
C TYR A 57 -5.74 1.02 -0.65
N ALA A 58 -5.03 0.01 -1.17
CA ALA A 58 -5.58 -1.32 -1.39
C ALA A 58 -6.07 -1.96 -0.08
N LEU A 59 -5.27 -1.90 0.98
CA LEU A 59 -5.65 -2.45 2.28
C LEU A 59 -6.87 -1.74 2.87
N SER A 60 -6.97 -0.42 2.71
CA SER A 60 -8.11 0.37 3.19
C SER A 60 -9.43 0.00 2.50
N PHE A 61 -9.36 -0.51 1.28
CA PHE A 61 -10.50 -1.00 0.51
C PHE A 61 -10.62 -2.53 0.54
N GLN A 62 -10.18 -3.14 1.63
CA GLN A 62 -10.36 -4.56 1.96
C GLN A 62 -9.59 -5.55 1.08
N ALA A 63 -8.48 -5.14 0.49
CA ALA A 63 -7.63 -6.06 -0.26
C ALA A 63 -7.10 -7.18 0.63
N LYS A 64 -6.96 -8.36 0.04
CA LYS A 64 -6.39 -9.56 0.68
C LYS A 64 -5.27 -10.09 -0.22
N PHE A 65 -4.18 -10.46 0.41
CA PHE A 65 -3.02 -11.02 -0.29
C PHE A 65 -2.83 -12.48 0.16
N PRO A 66 -3.38 -13.44 -0.57
CA PRO A 66 -3.48 -14.83 -0.10
C PRO A 66 -2.14 -15.51 0.16
N PHE A 67 -1.06 -15.00 -0.40
CA PHE A 67 0.29 -15.51 -0.22
C PHE A 67 0.97 -15.02 1.07
N ARG A 68 0.39 -14.03 1.75
CA ARG A 68 0.94 -13.48 2.99
C ARG A 68 0.50 -14.30 4.20
N ASP A 69 1.36 -14.39 5.21
CA ASP A 69 1.02 -15.03 6.49
C ASP A 69 -0.22 -14.42 7.14
N ASN A 70 -0.31 -13.09 7.03
CA ASN A 70 -1.55 -12.36 7.28
C ASN A 70 -2.00 -11.76 5.96
N GLN A 71 -3.13 -12.22 5.42
CA GLN A 71 -3.66 -11.74 4.14
C GLN A 71 -4.01 -10.25 4.14
N ARG A 72 -4.19 -9.65 5.33
CA ARG A 72 -4.49 -8.23 5.52
C ARG A 72 -3.23 -7.42 5.79
N SER A 73 -2.09 -7.87 5.32
CA SER A 73 -0.80 -7.19 5.45
C SER A 73 0.01 -7.27 4.17
N LEU A 74 0.92 -6.32 4.02
CA LEU A 74 1.89 -6.35 2.93
C LEU A 74 3.21 -5.72 3.38
N LEU A 75 4.30 -6.18 2.79
CA LEU A 75 5.63 -5.59 2.99
C LEU A 75 5.90 -4.56 1.91
N VAL A 76 6.50 -3.44 2.28
CA VAL A 76 6.85 -2.35 1.37
C VAL A 76 8.28 -1.92 1.66
N THR A 77 9.04 -1.66 0.62
CA THR A 77 10.40 -1.12 0.74
C THR A 77 10.45 0.34 0.31
N CYS A 78 11.40 1.09 0.89
CA CYS A 78 11.66 2.46 0.44
C CYS A 78 12.15 2.49 -1.01
N PRO A 79 11.80 3.54 -1.77
CA PRO A 79 12.19 3.66 -3.17
C PRO A 79 13.67 3.95 -3.40
N ASP A 80 14.43 4.22 -2.37
CA ASP A 80 15.85 4.56 -2.38
C ASP A 80 16.78 3.32 -2.40
N GLY A 81 16.39 2.27 -3.12
CA GLY A 81 17.13 1.01 -3.17
C GLY A 81 16.74 0.00 -2.12
N GLY A 82 15.63 0.21 -1.44
CA GLY A 82 15.10 -0.74 -0.45
C GLY A 82 15.84 -0.72 0.89
N LYS A 83 16.34 0.44 1.30
CA LYS A 83 17.06 0.56 2.58
C LYS A 83 16.22 0.21 3.79
N LEU A 84 14.94 0.48 3.74
CA LEU A 84 13.99 0.11 4.79
C LEU A 84 12.91 -0.80 4.25
N GLU A 85 12.52 -1.76 5.07
CA GLU A 85 11.32 -2.56 4.83
C GLU A 85 10.29 -2.24 5.91
N PHE A 86 9.05 -2.03 5.48
CA PHE A 86 7.92 -1.77 6.36
C PHE A 86 6.87 -2.85 6.17
N LYS A 87 6.24 -3.23 7.26
CA LYS A 87 5.02 -4.05 7.24
C LYS A 87 3.82 -3.14 7.46
N ALA A 88 2.89 -3.15 6.50
CA ALA A 88 1.63 -2.43 6.61
C ALA A 88 0.53 -3.40 7.04
N GLU A 89 -0.22 -3.04 8.07
CA GLU A 89 -1.30 -3.84 8.65
C GLU A 89 -2.52 -2.97 8.90
N ILE A 90 -3.72 -3.57 8.80
CA ILE A 90 -4.97 -2.90 9.14
C ILE A 90 -5.28 -3.12 10.62
N LEU A 91 -5.76 -2.08 11.28
CA LEU A 91 -6.26 -2.16 12.64
C LEU A 91 -7.79 -2.21 12.65
N ASP A 92 -8.34 -3.03 13.54
CA ASP A 92 -9.78 -3.05 13.77
C ASP A 92 -10.22 -1.87 14.65
N LYS A 93 -11.52 -1.79 14.96
CA LYS A 93 -12.08 -0.69 15.79
C LYS A 93 -11.52 -0.67 17.21
N GLU A 94 -11.01 -1.80 17.69
CA GLU A 94 -10.40 -1.93 19.03
C GLU A 94 -8.90 -1.65 19.02
N GLY A 95 -8.32 -1.34 17.85
CA GLY A 95 -6.89 -1.10 17.68
C GLY A 95 -6.03 -2.34 17.55
N LYS A 96 -6.64 -3.50 17.35
CA LYS A 96 -5.93 -4.76 17.12
C LYS A 96 -5.70 -4.97 15.63
N VAL A 97 -4.60 -5.65 15.30
CA VAL A 97 -4.31 -6.02 13.92
C VAL A 97 -5.36 -7.01 13.41
N GLU A 98 -6.00 -6.68 12.29
CA GLU A 98 -6.83 -7.64 11.57
C GLU A 98 -5.97 -8.76 11.02
N PHE A 99 -6.37 -10.01 11.29
CA PHE A 99 -5.61 -11.17 10.89
C PHE A 99 -6.48 -12.15 10.12
N ILE A 100 -6.05 -12.48 8.90
CA ILE A 100 -6.59 -13.57 8.10
C ILE A 100 -5.40 -14.47 7.74
N PRO A 101 -5.41 -15.74 8.15
CA PRO A 101 -4.26 -16.62 7.93
C PRO A 101 -4.05 -16.87 6.45
N LYS A 102 -2.80 -17.17 6.09
CA LYS A 102 -2.39 -17.50 4.73
C LYS A 102 -3.33 -18.53 4.10
N ASP A 103 -3.69 -18.32 2.85
CA ASP A 103 -4.44 -19.30 2.08
C ASP A 103 -3.51 -20.44 1.63
N THR A 104 -3.59 -21.57 2.32
CA THR A 104 -2.75 -22.73 2.03
C THR A 104 -3.12 -23.42 0.71
N ASN A 105 -4.30 -23.14 0.18
CA ASN A 105 -4.74 -23.62 -1.14
C ASN A 105 -4.32 -22.71 -2.30
N PHE A 106 -3.72 -21.56 -1.98
CA PHE A 106 -3.21 -20.65 -3.00
C PHE A 106 -1.99 -21.26 -3.67
N LYS A 107 -2.12 -21.65 -4.93
CA LYS A 107 -1.08 -22.34 -5.70
C LYS A 107 -0.31 -21.39 -6.63
N GLY A 108 -0.05 -20.17 -6.16
CA GLY A 108 0.71 -19.20 -6.94
C GLY A 108 -0.10 -18.58 -8.08
N HIS A 109 0.59 -18.10 -9.06
CA HIS A 109 0.06 -17.10 -9.97
C HIS A 109 -0.77 -17.69 -11.10
N ASN A 110 -2.03 -17.32 -11.11
CA ASN A 110 -2.83 -17.28 -12.31
C ASN A 110 -2.96 -15.79 -12.67
N PRO A 111 -1.95 -15.19 -13.32
CA PRO A 111 -1.95 -13.76 -13.55
C PRO A 111 -3.10 -13.40 -14.47
N LYS A 112 -3.99 -12.56 -13.94
CA LYS A 112 -5.12 -12.08 -14.72
C LYS A 112 -4.66 -10.98 -15.66
N LYS A 113 -5.25 -10.96 -16.85
CA LYS A 113 -5.09 -9.84 -17.76
C LYS A 113 -5.72 -8.59 -17.15
N MET A 114 -5.07 -7.47 -17.34
CA MET A 114 -5.57 -6.17 -16.93
C MET A 114 -5.81 -5.33 -18.18
N VAL A 115 -6.92 -4.63 -18.21
CA VAL A 115 -7.25 -3.69 -19.28
C VAL A 115 -7.20 -2.28 -18.72
N ILE A 116 -6.48 -1.42 -19.42
CA ILE A 116 -6.43 0.02 -19.12
C ILE A 116 -7.06 0.72 -20.31
N GLU A 117 -8.09 1.51 -20.07
CA GLU A 117 -8.82 2.22 -21.12
C GLU A 117 -8.94 3.70 -20.76
N VAL A 118 -8.71 4.56 -21.74
CA VAL A 118 -8.93 6.00 -21.59
C VAL A 118 -10.43 6.27 -21.75
N VAL A 119 -11.07 6.65 -20.65
CA VAL A 119 -12.52 6.90 -20.63
C VAL A 119 -12.87 8.38 -20.79
N LYS A 120 -11.93 9.30 -20.52
CA LYS A 120 -12.15 10.73 -20.62
C LYS A 120 -10.84 11.47 -20.78
N VAL A 121 -10.84 12.47 -21.63
CA VAL A 121 -9.73 13.42 -21.78
C VAL A 121 -10.25 14.82 -21.53
N LYS A 122 -9.67 15.52 -20.56
CA LYS A 122 -9.94 16.95 -20.32
C LYS A 122 -8.73 17.75 -20.78
N GLY A 123 -8.96 18.65 -21.74
CA GLY A 123 -7.88 19.42 -22.29
C GLY A 123 -7.01 18.61 -23.25
N LYS A 124 -5.74 18.97 -23.34
CA LYS A 124 -4.80 18.40 -24.30
C LYS A 124 -3.85 17.42 -23.62
N CYS A 125 -3.85 16.17 -24.03
CA CYS A 125 -2.90 15.19 -23.54
C CYS A 125 -1.57 15.30 -24.28
N THR A 126 -0.47 15.49 -23.55
CA THR A 126 0.87 15.63 -24.11
C THR A 126 1.32 14.41 -24.92
N PHE A 127 0.88 13.21 -24.52
CA PHE A 127 1.17 11.96 -25.22
C PHE A 127 0.17 11.62 -26.33
N GLY A 128 -0.87 12.45 -26.50
CA GLY A 128 -1.86 12.25 -27.54
C GLY A 128 -2.86 11.14 -27.30
N TYR A 129 -3.02 10.67 -26.07
CA TYR A 129 -4.03 9.67 -25.73
C TYR A 129 -5.44 10.19 -26.00
N LYS A 130 -6.28 9.34 -26.55
CA LYS A 130 -7.67 9.64 -26.93
C LYS A 130 -8.63 8.72 -26.19
N VAL A 131 -9.85 9.18 -26.01
CA VAL A 131 -10.93 8.32 -25.47
C VAL A 131 -11.07 7.06 -26.31
N GLY A 132 -11.09 5.92 -25.65
CA GLY A 132 -11.15 4.61 -26.29
C GLY A 132 -9.80 3.95 -26.54
N ASP A 133 -8.69 4.68 -26.36
CA ASP A 133 -7.37 4.06 -26.38
C ASP A 133 -7.28 3.02 -25.28
N ARG A 134 -6.72 1.86 -25.60
CA ARG A 134 -6.80 0.68 -24.76
C ARG A 134 -5.50 -0.10 -24.77
N TRP A 135 -5.09 -0.54 -23.59
CA TRP A 135 -3.94 -1.42 -23.40
C TRP A 135 -4.35 -2.64 -22.61
N GLU A 136 -3.80 -3.78 -22.99
CA GLU A 136 -3.95 -5.01 -22.25
C GLU A 136 -2.60 -5.44 -21.70
N THR A 137 -2.57 -5.88 -20.43
CA THR A 137 -1.40 -6.45 -19.80
C THR A 137 -1.60 -7.94 -19.59
N GLU A 138 -0.58 -8.74 -19.88
CA GLU A 138 -0.57 -10.17 -19.62
C GLU A 138 0.07 -10.47 -18.27
N GLY A 139 -0.68 -10.27 -17.19
CA GLY A 139 -0.19 -10.50 -15.83
C GLY A 139 0.92 -9.52 -15.43
N LEU A 140 1.90 -10.03 -14.71
CA LEU A 140 3.06 -9.25 -14.23
C LEU A 140 4.25 -9.26 -15.20
N LYS A 141 4.03 -9.61 -16.42
CA LYS A 141 5.09 -9.58 -17.43
C LYS A 141 5.33 -8.15 -17.91
#